data_07d828e41041fe77b9597d43216a68c8
#
_entry.id   07d828e41041fe77b9597d43216a68c8
#
_cell.length_a   1.000
_cell.length_b   1.000
_cell.length_c   1.000
_cell.angle_alpha   90.00
_cell.angle_beta   90.00
_cell.angle_gamma   90.00
#
_symmetry.space_group_name_H-M   'P 1'
#
loop_
_entity.id
_entity.type
_entity.pdbx_description
1 polymer ?
#
loop_
_entity_poly.entity_id
_entity_poly.type
_entity_poly.pdbx_seq_one_letter_code
_entity_poly.pdbx_strand_id
1 'polypeptide(L)'
;MSDISDRLLNELVDAVKDIVRKEQSDRLRDIYLIGDIEKDSARAVIERLRELANDNRKPITIYINTAGGNVTDGLAIHDTIRHLVTQGMQITVIVQGMAYSMGSVVLQAASPGRRLAFPHSWIMIHEPAKWAGWQSTTAAAQHLDRLKQMQSQIYRILADRSGRPLRQIIRDTKRTDFYLDAVKAKEYGLIDEVLGPVDPVSAPDDRAALAEAAAAPERPAPVGVSPERSPAEPINANASAPRGEDHSGS
;
A
#
# COMPACT_ATOMS: atom_id res chain seq x y z
N MET A 1 -25.01 -39.71 -36.46
CA MET A 1 -23.71 -39.04 -36.25
C MET A 1 -23.86 -37.58 -35.74
N SER A 2 -24.95 -36.86 -36.03
CA SER A 2 -25.20 -35.50 -35.51
C SER A 2 -25.38 -35.44 -33.99
N ASP A 3 -26.13 -36.40 -33.41
CA ASP A 3 -26.49 -36.41 -31.99
C ASP A 3 -25.27 -36.53 -31.04
N ILE A 4 -24.24 -37.30 -31.43
CA ILE A 4 -23.02 -37.46 -30.64
C ILE A 4 -22.17 -36.17 -30.68
N SER A 5 -22.10 -35.50 -31.84
CA SER A 5 -21.37 -34.22 -31.99
C SER A 5 -22.04 -33.10 -31.18
N ASP A 6 -23.37 -33.04 -31.20
CA ASP A 6 -24.12 -32.02 -30.44
C ASP A 6 -24.01 -32.24 -28.93
N ARG A 7 -23.96 -33.48 -28.51
CA ARG A 7 -23.75 -33.83 -27.09
C ARG A 7 -22.36 -33.46 -26.60
N LEU A 8 -21.32 -33.77 -27.37
CA LEU A 8 -19.93 -33.39 -27.04
C LEU A 8 -19.73 -31.87 -27.04
N LEU A 9 -20.38 -31.18 -27.96
CA LEU A 9 -20.36 -29.70 -28.01
C LEU A 9 -21.00 -29.09 -26.77
N ASN A 10 -22.13 -29.59 -26.33
CA ASN A 10 -22.82 -29.13 -25.13
C ASN A 10 -21.98 -29.41 -23.86
N GLU A 11 -21.37 -30.58 -23.73
CA GLU A 11 -20.49 -30.92 -22.62
C GLU A 11 -19.25 -29.98 -22.59
N LEU A 12 -18.67 -29.67 -23.74
CA LEU A 12 -17.56 -28.71 -23.84
C LEU A 12 -17.98 -27.29 -23.46
N VAL A 13 -19.14 -26.83 -23.93
CA VAL A 13 -19.70 -25.51 -23.60
C VAL A 13 -19.93 -25.39 -22.09
N ASP A 14 -20.50 -26.42 -21.46
CA ASP A 14 -20.75 -26.40 -20.01
C ASP A 14 -19.45 -26.46 -19.20
N ALA A 15 -18.46 -27.25 -19.65
CA ALA A 15 -17.13 -27.24 -19.03
C ALA A 15 -16.44 -25.85 -19.13
N VAL A 16 -16.55 -25.19 -20.27
CA VAL A 16 -16.02 -23.82 -20.46
C VAL A 16 -16.75 -22.82 -19.57
N LYS A 17 -18.10 -22.91 -19.47
CA LYS A 17 -18.88 -22.04 -18.56
C LYS A 17 -18.47 -22.24 -17.10
N ASP A 18 -18.20 -23.46 -16.69
CA ASP A 18 -17.79 -23.77 -15.32
C ASP A 18 -16.38 -23.23 -15.03
N ILE A 19 -15.45 -23.32 -16.00
CA ILE A 19 -14.11 -22.73 -15.89
C ILE A 19 -14.23 -21.20 -15.75
N VAL A 20 -14.99 -20.56 -16.63
CA VAL A 20 -15.19 -19.09 -16.60
C VAL A 20 -15.85 -18.64 -15.28
N ARG A 21 -16.87 -19.39 -14.82
CA ARG A 21 -17.53 -19.11 -13.54
C ARG A 21 -16.57 -19.28 -12.36
N LYS A 22 -15.71 -20.29 -12.39
CA LYS A 22 -14.70 -20.52 -11.37
C LYS A 22 -13.67 -19.40 -11.35
N GLU A 23 -13.12 -19.00 -12.50
CA GLU A 23 -12.17 -17.88 -12.59
C GLU A 23 -12.79 -16.56 -12.12
N GLN A 24 -14.05 -16.28 -12.50
CA GLN A 24 -14.76 -15.09 -12.00
C GLN A 24 -14.98 -15.16 -10.48
N SER A 25 -15.36 -16.32 -9.95
CA SER A 25 -15.53 -16.52 -8.50
C SER A 25 -14.23 -16.34 -7.74
N ASP A 26 -13.10 -16.78 -8.29
CA ASP A 26 -11.80 -16.64 -7.65
C ASP A 26 -11.29 -15.18 -7.69
N ARG A 27 -11.52 -14.45 -8.79
CA ARG A 27 -11.25 -12.99 -8.89
C ARG A 27 -12.11 -12.15 -7.95
N LEU A 28 -13.32 -12.59 -7.65
CA LEU A 28 -14.21 -11.92 -6.67
C LEU A 28 -13.72 -12.02 -5.23
N ARG A 29 -12.65 -12.78 -4.97
CA ARG A 29 -12.04 -12.94 -3.64
C ARG A 29 -10.75 -12.14 -3.45
N ASP A 30 -10.47 -11.26 -4.41
CA ASP A 30 -9.38 -10.31 -4.31
C ASP A 30 -9.83 -9.04 -3.58
N ILE A 31 -8.96 -8.53 -2.73
CA ILE A 31 -9.12 -7.28 -1.99
C ILE A 31 -7.93 -6.37 -2.35
N TYR A 32 -8.19 -5.10 -2.54
CA TYR A 32 -7.16 -4.13 -2.87
C TYR A 32 -7.03 -3.09 -1.76
N LEU A 33 -5.84 -2.97 -1.18
CA LEU A 33 -5.45 -1.91 -0.26
C LEU A 33 -4.47 -0.99 -0.98
N ILE A 34 -5.02 0.02 -1.66
CA ILE A 34 -4.27 0.96 -2.49
C ILE A 34 -4.38 2.36 -1.88
N GLY A 35 -3.24 3.07 -1.77
CA GLY A 35 -3.18 4.39 -1.15
C GLY A 35 -2.99 4.32 0.37
N ASP A 36 -3.37 5.37 1.09
CA ASP A 36 -3.10 5.51 2.50
C ASP A 36 -4.00 4.62 3.38
N ILE A 37 -3.42 4.13 4.48
CA ILE A 37 -4.17 3.39 5.50
C ILE A 37 -4.80 4.39 6.47
N GLU A 38 -6.10 4.55 6.34
CA GLU A 38 -6.91 5.43 7.17
C GLU A 38 -8.29 4.79 7.43
N LYS A 39 -9.11 5.47 8.21
CA LYS A 39 -10.39 4.94 8.70
C LYS A 39 -11.26 4.30 7.61
N ASP A 40 -11.41 4.98 6.47
CA ASP A 40 -12.33 4.53 5.42
C ASP A 40 -11.74 3.36 4.61
N SER A 41 -10.45 3.41 4.25
CA SER A 41 -9.77 2.30 3.58
C SER A 41 -9.69 1.04 4.47
N ALA A 42 -9.40 1.23 5.75
CA ALA A 42 -9.37 0.12 6.71
C ALA A 42 -10.76 -0.51 6.89
N ARG A 43 -11.81 0.31 7.02
CA ARG A 43 -13.19 -0.18 7.12
C ARG A 43 -13.57 -1.00 5.89
N ALA A 44 -13.32 -0.48 4.69
CA ALA A 44 -13.64 -1.19 3.45
C ALA A 44 -12.96 -2.55 3.34
N VAL A 45 -11.66 -2.63 3.67
CA VAL A 45 -10.92 -3.90 3.69
C VAL A 45 -11.48 -4.87 4.72
N ILE A 46 -11.78 -4.41 5.94
CA ILE A 46 -12.30 -5.24 7.03
C ILE A 46 -13.70 -5.76 6.71
N GLU A 47 -14.60 -4.92 6.19
CA GLU A 47 -15.93 -5.32 5.77
C GLU A 47 -15.85 -6.39 4.68
N ARG A 48 -15.02 -6.16 3.65
CA ARG A 48 -14.84 -7.12 2.57
C ARG A 48 -14.24 -8.45 3.03
N LEU A 49 -13.27 -8.42 3.93
CA LEU A 49 -12.71 -9.64 4.54
C LEU A 49 -13.79 -10.47 5.26
N ARG A 50 -14.67 -9.82 6.03
CA ARG A 50 -15.75 -10.47 6.77
C ARG A 50 -16.81 -11.02 5.83
N GLU A 51 -17.21 -10.28 4.80
CA GLU A 51 -18.14 -10.75 3.78
C GLU A 51 -17.63 -12.04 3.13
N LEU A 52 -16.37 -12.02 2.62
CA LEU A 52 -15.77 -13.16 1.97
C LEU A 52 -15.59 -14.37 2.91
N ALA A 53 -15.26 -14.13 4.17
CA ALA A 53 -15.12 -15.19 5.18
C ALA A 53 -16.46 -15.82 5.55
N ASN A 54 -17.56 -15.04 5.56
CA ASN A 54 -18.91 -15.53 5.84
C ASN A 54 -19.52 -16.30 4.65
N ASP A 55 -19.13 -15.95 3.42
CA ASP A 55 -19.62 -16.61 2.21
C ASP A 55 -19.11 -18.07 2.13
N ASN A 56 -17.80 -18.25 2.19
CA ASN A 56 -17.20 -19.59 2.15
C ASN A 56 -15.75 -19.59 2.65
N ARG A 57 -15.10 -20.78 2.69
CA ARG A 57 -13.72 -20.98 3.18
C ARG A 57 -12.66 -20.97 2.09
N LYS A 58 -13.00 -20.55 0.86
CA LYS A 58 -12.00 -20.42 -0.20
C LYS A 58 -10.94 -19.36 0.15
N PRO A 59 -9.71 -19.50 -0.36
CA PRO A 59 -8.64 -18.54 -0.11
C PRO A 59 -9.03 -17.10 -0.50
N ILE A 60 -8.47 -16.12 0.21
CA ILE A 60 -8.60 -14.69 -0.07
C ILE A 60 -7.21 -14.15 -0.41
N THR A 61 -7.14 -13.29 -1.42
CA THR A 61 -5.91 -12.57 -1.78
C THR A 61 -6.08 -11.09 -1.52
N ILE A 62 -5.09 -10.48 -0.87
CA ILE A 62 -5.04 -9.04 -0.62
C ILE A 62 -3.84 -8.48 -1.38
N TYR A 63 -4.10 -7.59 -2.34
CA TYR A 63 -3.05 -6.83 -3.03
C TYR A 63 -2.84 -5.50 -2.31
N ILE A 64 -1.59 -5.21 -1.95
CA ILE A 64 -1.24 -3.98 -1.25
C ILE A 64 -0.30 -3.12 -2.07
N ASN A 65 -0.61 -1.82 -2.15
CA ASN A 65 0.24 -0.77 -2.69
C ASN A 65 0.01 0.49 -1.86
N THR A 66 0.75 0.63 -0.75
CA THR A 66 0.49 1.66 0.25
C THR A 66 1.78 2.21 0.85
N ALA A 67 1.81 3.52 1.06
CA ALA A 67 2.85 4.19 1.83
C ALA A 67 2.67 3.98 3.36
N GLY A 68 1.60 3.35 3.79
CA GLY A 68 1.27 3.18 5.19
C GLY A 68 0.16 4.11 5.64
N GLY A 69 0.22 4.59 6.88
CA GLY A 69 -0.78 5.51 7.41
C GLY A 69 -1.08 5.30 8.90
N ASN A 70 -2.33 5.41 9.30
CA ASN A 70 -2.75 5.37 10.69
C ASN A 70 -2.46 4.00 11.34
N VAL A 71 -1.73 4.02 12.46
CA VAL A 71 -1.32 2.80 13.17
C VAL A 71 -2.51 2.01 13.68
N THR A 72 -3.52 2.67 14.25
CA THR A 72 -4.70 2.00 14.81
C THR A 72 -5.53 1.32 13.72
N ASP A 73 -5.70 2.00 12.59
CA ASP A 73 -6.45 1.48 11.45
C ASP A 73 -5.70 0.31 10.78
N GLY A 74 -4.37 0.43 10.64
CA GLY A 74 -3.55 -0.66 10.12
C GLY A 74 -3.52 -1.89 11.04
N LEU A 75 -3.45 -1.71 12.36
CA LEU A 75 -3.57 -2.81 13.32
C LEU A 75 -4.97 -3.46 13.27
N ALA A 76 -6.04 -2.69 13.03
CA ALA A 76 -7.38 -3.26 12.87
C ALA A 76 -7.48 -4.18 11.65
N ILE A 77 -6.86 -3.79 10.52
CA ILE A 77 -6.74 -4.68 9.35
C ILE A 77 -5.92 -5.93 9.70
N HIS A 78 -4.71 -5.72 10.27
CA HIS A 78 -3.81 -6.80 10.66
C HIS A 78 -4.51 -7.83 11.54
N ASP A 79 -5.16 -7.38 12.62
CA ASP A 79 -5.79 -8.27 13.59
C ASP A 79 -7.01 -8.98 12.99
N THR A 80 -7.76 -8.34 12.10
CA THR A 80 -8.85 -8.98 11.37
C THR A 80 -8.32 -10.12 10.50
N ILE A 81 -7.25 -9.90 9.73
CA ILE A 81 -6.60 -10.95 8.93
C ILE A 81 -6.11 -12.08 9.85
N ARG A 82 -5.40 -11.76 10.92
CA ARG A 82 -4.89 -12.76 11.89
C ARG A 82 -6.00 -13.57 12.51
N HIS A 83 -7.10 -12.93 12.90
CA HIS A 83 -8.27 -13.62 13.45
C HIS A 83 -8.84 -14.63 12.45
N LEU A 84 -9.06 -14.24 11.20
CA LEU A 84 -9.55 -15.13 10.16
C LEU A 84 -8.58 -16.28 9.85
N VAL A 85 -7.27 -16.01 9.86
CA VAL A 85 -6.24 -17.04 9.69
C VAL A 85 -6.29 -18.06 10.84
N THR A 86 -6.48 -17.62 12.11
CA THR A 86 -6.63 -18.55 13.24
C THR A 86 -7.90 -19.39 13.15
N GLN A 87 -8.93 -18.92 12.44
CA GLN A 87 -10.15 -19.69 12.14
C GLN A 87 -9.98 -20.64 10.93
N GLY A 88 -8.78 -20.78 10.39
CA GLY A 88 -8.46 -21.67 9.26
C GLY A 88 -8.67 -21.07 7.88
N MET A 89 -8.92 -19.75 7.77
CA MET A 89 -8.97 -19.07 6.48
C MET A 89 -7.56 -18.94 5.90
N GLN A 90 -7.36 -19.31 4.64
CA GLN A 90 -6.11 -19.05 3.93
C GLN A 90 -6.14 -17.65 3.32
N ILE A 91 -5.24 -16.77 3.79
CA ILE A 91 -5.14 -15.38 3.32
C ILE A 91 -3.73 -15.13 2.80
N THR A 92 -3.64 -14.77 1.53
CA THR A 92 -2.41 -14.35 0.86
C THR A 92 -2.36 -12.82 0.84
N VAL A 93 -1.20 -12.24 1.13
CA VAL A 93 -0.95 -10.80 0.95
C VAL A 93 0.17 -10.63 -0.05
N ILE A 94 -0.09 -9.88 -1.12
CA ILE A 94 0.83 -9.66 -2.24
C ILE A 94 1.16 -8.16 -2.31
N VAL A 95 2.44 -7.84 -2.26
CA VAL A 95 2.91 -6.47 -2.47
C VAL A 95 2.98 -6.20 -3.96
N GLN A 96 2.23 -5.17 -4.40
CA GLN A 96 2.19 -4.69 -5.78
C GLN A 96 2.66 -3.22 -5.81
N GLY A 97 3.96 -3.01 -5.97
CA GLY A 97 4.59 -1.70 -5.89
C GLY A 97 5.25 -1.47 -4.53
N MET A 98 4.48 -1.13 -3.49
CA MET A 98 5.07 -0.85 -2.17
C MET A 98 4.21 -1.32 -0.99
N ALA A 99 4.90 -1.69 0.08
CA ALA A 99 4.33 -1.93 1.40
C ALA A 99 5.18 -1.20 2.43
N TYR A 100 4.91 0.08 2.67
CA TYR A 100 5.70 0.91 3.58
C TYR A 100 5.01 1.10 4.93
N SER A 101 5.81 1.32 5.97
CA SER A 101 5.30 1.66 7.30
C SER A 101 4.22 0.67 7.77
N MET A 102 3.00 1.13 8.05
CA MET A 102 1.88 0.25 8.42
C MET A 102 1.51 -0.78 7.33
N GLY A 103 1.78 -0.51 6.04
CA GLY A 103 1.62 -1.49 4.98
C GLY A 103 2.51 -2.72 5.18
N SER A 104 3.75 -2.53 5.64
CA SER A 104 4.65 -3.63 5.98
C SER A 104 4.14 -4.46 7.17
N VAL A 105 3.43 -3.85 8.11
CA VAL A 105 2.82 -4.53 9.27
C VAL A 105 1.60 -5.34 8.84
N VAL A 106 0.73 -4.78 8.00
CA VAL A 106 -0.43 -5.50 7.42
C VAL A 106 0.04 -6.73 6.64
N LEU A 107 1.12 -6.63 5.88
CA LEU A 107 1.74 -7.76 5.17
C LEU A 107 2.06 -8.93 6.11
N GLN A 108 2.47 -8.66 7.36
CA GLN A 108 2.81 -9.72 8.32
C GLN A 108 1.59 -10.51 8.81
N ALA A 109 0.37 -10.06 8.54
CA ALA A 109 -0.83 -10.75 8.96
C ALA A 109 -1.17 -11.98 8.11
N ALA A 110 -0.62 -12.11 6.91
CA ALA A 110 -0.86 -13.23 5.99
C ALA A 110 -0.68 -14.61 6.63
N SER A 111 -1.32 -15.61 6.05
CA SER A 111 -1.10 -17.01 6.41
C SER A 111 0.38 -17.40 6.28
N PRO A 112 0.89 -18.39 7.02
CA PRO A 112 2.27 -18.86 6.87
C PRO A 112 2.61 -19.21 5.42
N GLY A 113 3.75 -18.71 4.91
CA GLY A 113 4.19 -18.91 3.53
C GLY A 113 3.41 -18.11 2.47
N ARG A 114 2.59 -17.12 2.89
CA ARG A 114 1.68 -16.38 2.00
C ARG A 114 1.92 -14.86 1.97
N ARG A 115 3.09 -14.41 2.39
CA ARG A 115 3.56 -13.03 2.21
C ARG A 115 4.35 -12.96 0.93
N LEU A 116 3.79 -12.40 -0.12
CA LEU A 116 4.36 -12.42 -1.46
C LEU A 116 4.63 -10.99 -1.96
N ALA A 117 5.55 -10.85 -2.90
CA ALA A 117 5.80 -9.57 -3.55
C ALA A 117 6.12 -9.75 -5.04
N PHE A 118 5.71 -8.81 -5.88
CA PHE A 118 6.22 -8.74 -7.24
C PHE A 118 7.69 -8.30 -7.27
N PRO A 119 8.46 -8.62 -8.34
CA PRO A 119 9.91 -8.42 -8.39
C PRO A 119 10.37 -6.98 -8.13
N HIS A 120 9.61 -6.00 -8.61
CA HIS A 120 9.94 -4.58 -8.48
C HIS A 120 9.27 -3.89 -7.28
N SER A 121 8.71 -4.71 -6.36
CA SER A 121 8.09 -4.16 -5.15
C SER A 121 9.13 -3.81 -4.11
N TRP A 122 8.78 -2.82 -3.28
CA TRP A 122 9.58 -2.35 -2.18
C TRP A 122 8.85 -2.50 -0.85
N ILE A 123 9.58 -2.87 0.17
CA ILE A 123 9.09 -2.94 1.55
C ILE A 123 9.91 -1.94 2.38
N MET A 124 9.25 -1.16 3.24
CA MET A 124 9.93 -0.25 4.14
C MET A 124 9.39 -0.40 5.55
N ILE A 125 10.31 -0.56 6.48
CA ILE A 125 10.04 -0.54 7.92
C ILE A 125 10.77 0.62 8.57
N HIS A 126 10.12 1.29 9.50
CA HIS A 126 10.69 2.41 10.23
C HIS A 126 10.09 2.55 11.63
N GLU A 127 10.66 3.43 12.42
CA GLU A 127 10.12 3.82 13.72
C GLU A 127 8.80 4.57 13.53
N PRO A 128 7.69 4.16 14.18
CA PRO A 128 6.44 4.90 14.11
C PRO A 128 6.61 6.34 14.58
N ALA A 129 6.26 7.29 13.74
CA ALA A 129 6.29 8.70 14.06
C ALA A 129 4.88 9.28 14.03
N LYS A 130 4.57 10.15 15.00
CA LYS A 130 3.33 10.93 14.99
C LYS A 130 3.60 12.33 15.52
N TRP A 131 3.15 13.32 14.77
CA TRP A 131 3.17 14.69 15.26
C TRP A 131 2.11 14.89 16.37
N ALA A 132 2.54 15.39 17.53
CA ALA A 132 1.66 15.49 18.71
C ALA A 132 0.90 16.82 18.82
N GLY A 133 1.26 17.83 18.00
CA GLY A 133 0.65 19.17 18.10
C GLY A 133 0.95 19.87 19.43
N TRP A 134 0.21 20.94 19.71
CA TRP A 134 0.25 21.65 20.99
C TRP A 134 -0.56 20.89 22.03
N GLN A 135 0.10 20.44 23.10
CA GLN A 135 -0.52 19.66 24.20
C GLN A 135 0.03 20.13 25.55
N SER A 136 -0.74 19.88 26.62
CA SER A 136 -0.20 20.02 27.99
C SER A 136 0.93 19.02 28.23
N THR A 137 1.83 19.32 29.15
CA THR A 137 2.96 18.41 29.48
C THR A 137 2.50 17.03 29.90
N THR A 138 1.40 16.92 30.64
CA THR A 138 0.80 15.64 31.06
C THR A 138 0.24 14.87 29.86
N ALA A 139 -0.49 15.54 28.97
CA ALA A 139 -1.03 14.91 27.75
C ALA A 139 0.11 14.45 26.81
N ALA A 140 1.18 15.24 26.69
CA ALA A 140 2.36 14.87 25.91
C ALA A 140 3.07 13.64 26.48
N ALA A 141 3.22 13.53 27.79
CA ALA A 141 3.80 12.34 28.45
C ALA A 141 2.94 11.08 28.21
N GLN A 142 1.62 11.17 28.42
CA GLN A 142 0.71 10.06 28.13
C GLN A 142 0.72 9.63 26.68
N HIS A 143 0.79 10.61 25.76
CA HIS A 143 0.87 10.33 24.34
C HIS A 143 2.17 9.61 23.96
N LEU A 144 3.30 10.04 24.54
CA LEU A 144 4.60 9.40 24.32
C LEU A 144 4.60 7.95 24.83
N ASP A 145 4.05 7.70 26.01
CA ASP A 145 3.96 6.33 26.55
C ASP A 145 3.09 5.42 25.67
N ARG A 146 1.96 5.94 25.15
CA ARG A 146 1.13 5.20 24.21
C ARG A 146 1.86 4.90 22.91
N LEU A 147 2.60 5.87 22.35
CA LEU A 147 3.43 5.66 21.15
C LEU A 147 4.47 4.58 21.38
N LYS A 148 5.17 4.57 22.51
CA LYS A 148 6.15 3.53 22.85
C LYS A 148 5.51 2.13 22.94
N GLN A 149 4.30 2.03 23.49
CA GLN A 149 3.57 0.77 23.55
C GLN A 149 3.21 0.27 22.14
N MET A 150 2.66 1.14 21.28
CA MET A 150 2.34 0.81 19.89
C MET A 150 3.58 0.43 19.09
N GLN A 151 4.67 1.16 19.25
CA GLN A 151 5.97 0.84 18.66
C GLN A 151 6.46 -0.55 19.07
N SER A 152 6.36 -0.86 20.38
CA SER A 152 6.74 -2.19 20.88
C SER A 152 5.90 -3.31 20.27
N GLN A 153 4.59 -3.09 20.07
CA GLN A 153 3.71 -4.06 19.41
C GLN A 153 4.13 -4.29 17.95
N ILE A 154 4.33 -3.21 17.20
CA ILE A 154 4.75 -3.26 15.78
C ILE A 154 6.10 -4.00 15.66
N TYR A 155 7.06 -3.65 16.47
CA TYR A 155 8.38 -4.30 16.43
C TYR A 155 8.32 -5.79 16.77
N ARG A 156 7.45 -6.22 17.69
CA ARG A 156 7.23 -7.64 17.97
C ARG A 156 6.59 -8.34 16.78
N ILE A 157 5.56 -7.75 16.16
CA ILE A 157 4.96 -8.32 14.93
C ILE A 157 6.04 -8.54 13.86
N LEU A 158 6.87 -7.53 13.59
CA LEU A 158 7.93 -7.63 12.60
C LEU A 158 8.99 -8.67 12.99
N ALA A 159 9.41 -8.71 14.25
CA ALA A 159 10.39 -9.67 14.75
C ALA A 159 9.89 -11.11 14.66
N ASP A 160 8.68 -11.37 15.19
CA ASP A 160 8.09 -12.70 15.23
C ASP A 160 7.86 -13.27 13.82
N ARG A 161 7.46 -12.41 12.90
CA ARG A 161 7.14 -12.82 11.53
C ARG A 161 8.35 -12.92 10.61
N SER A 162 9.37 -12.10 10.82
CA SER A 162 10.63 -12.17 10.05
C SER A 162 11.63 -13.19 10.59
N GLY A 163 11.44 -13.67 11.82
CA GLY A 163 12.41 -14.50 12.52
C GLY A 163 13.66 -13.72 12.98
N ARG A 164 13.67 -12.39 12.85
CA ARG A 164 14.78 -11.55 13.31
C ARG A 164 14.67 -11.24 14.79
N PRO A 165 15.77 -11.19 15.53
CA PRO A 165 15.75 -10.74 16.92
C PRO A 165 15.16 -9.33 17.05
N LEU A 166 14.32 -9.09 18.04
CA LEU A 166 13.70 -7.78 18.29
C LEU A 166 14.73 -6.63 18.32
N ARG A 167 15.90 -6.86 18.93
CA ARG A 167 17.01 -5.89 18.96
C ARG A 167 17.52 -5.51 17.56
N GLN A 168 17.45 -6.42 16.61
CA GLN A 168 17.83 -6.15 15.21
C GLN A 168 16.80 -5.26 14.54
N ILE A 169 15.50 -5.56 14.66
CA ILE A 169 14.42 -4.71 14.14
C ILE A 169 14.58 -3.27 14.67
N ILE A 170 14.76 -3.12 15.98
CA ILE A 170 14.95 -1.81 16.62
C ILE A 170 16.19 -1.09 16.04
N ARG A 171 17.31 -1.79 15.90
CA ARG A 171 18.56 -1.19 15.37
C ARG A 171 18.37 -0.72 13.93
N ASP A 172 17.76 -1.57 13.09
CA ASP A 172 17.67 -1.34 11.64
C ASP A 172 16.63 -0.25 11.30
N THR A 173 15.65 0.00 12.19
CA THR A 173 14.59 1.01 12.03
C THR A 173 14.84 2.31 12.80
N LYS A 174 15.84 2.34 13.73
CA LYS A 174 16.05 3.49 14.59
C LYS A 174 16.58 4.68 13.82
N ARG A 175 15.81 5.76 13.76
CA ARG A 175 16.16 7.05 13.13
C ARG A 175 16.42 6.94 11.63
N THR A 176 15.91 5.91 10.97
CA THR A 176 16.08 5.74 9.53
C THR A 176 14.90 4.96 8.95
N ASP A 177 14.58 5.24 7.71
CA ASP A 177 13.71 4.41 6.90
C ASP A 177 14.52 3.27 6.30
N PHE A 178 14.16 2.04 6.66
CA PHE A 178 14.87 0.85 6.19
C PHE A 178 14.14 0.25 4.99
N TYR A 179 14.64 0.58 3.80
CA TYR A 179 14.08 0.15 2.52
C TYR A 179 14.70 -1.16 2.05
N LEU A 180 13.86 -2.06 1.57
CA LEU A 180 14.23 -3.35 1.03
C LEU A 180 13.50 -3.58 -0.30
N ASP A 181 14.23 -3.90 -1.37
CA ASP A 181 13.64 -4.50 -2.56
C ASP A 181 13.09 -5.90 -2.24
N ALA A 182 12.34 -6.48 -3.16
CA ALA A 182 11.67 -7.77 -2.94
C ALA A 182 12.65 -8.90 -2.57
N VAL A 183 13.84 -8.93 -3.17
CA VAL A 183 14.87 -9.95 -2.88
C VAL A 183 15.40 -9.81 -1.45
N LYS A 184 15.81 -8.58 -1.08
CA LYS A 184 16.29 -8.29 0.28
C LYS A 184 15.21 -8.47 1.33
N ALA A 185 13.94 -8.15 1.01
CA ALA A 185 12.82 -8.36 1.90
C ALA A 185 12.58 -9.86 2.18
N LYS A 186 12.78 -10.73 1.18
CA LYS A 186 12.75 -12.18 1.35
C LYS A 186 13.92 -12.66 2.22
N GLU A 187 15.13 -12.22 1.95
CA GLU A 187 16.33 -12.56 2.75
C GLU A 187 16.19 -12.06 4.20
N TYR A 188 15.57 -10.92 4.39
CA TYR A 188 15.29 -10.36 5.72
C TYR A 188 14.16 -11.12 6.45
N GLY A 189 13.29 -11.82 5.72
CA GLY A 189 12.17 -12.60 6.26
C GLY A 189 10.85 -11.81 6.35
N LEU A 190 10.75 -10.65 5.72
CA LEU A 190 9.51 -9.86 5.68
C LEU A 190 8.51 -10.40 4.65
N ILE A 191 8.98 -11.13 3.64
CA ILE A 191 8.14 -11.88 2.69
C ILE A 191 8.63 -13.32 2.58
N ASP A 192 7.76 -14.19 2.07
CA ASP A 192 8.04 -15.62 1.89
C ASP A 192 8.52 -15.93 0.47
N GLU A 193 8.01 -15.20 -0.54
CA GLU A 193 8.32 -15.47 -1.95
C GLU A 193 8.25 -14.21 -2.82
N VAL A 194 9.07 -14.17 -3.88
CA VAL A 194 9.00 -13.19 -4.95
C VAL A 194 8.31 -13.84 -6.16
N LEU A 195 7.26 -13.19 -6.68
CA LEU A 195 6.44 -13.69 -7.78
C LEU A 195 7.04 -13.34 -9.14
N GLY A 196 7.43 -14.38 -9.89
CA GLY A 196 7.98 -14.23 -11.25
C GLY A 196 9.51 -14.07 -11.28
N PRO A 197 10.09 -13.93 -12.49
CA PRO A 197 11.52 -13.78 -12.65
C PRO A 197 11.99 -12.46 -12.00
N VAL A 198 13.06 -12.57 -11.25
CA VAL A 198 13.77 -11.40 -10.73
C VAL A 198 14.87 -11.09 -11.73
N ASP A 199 14.68 -10.08 -12.57
CA ASP A 199 15.79 -9.52 -13.29
C ASP A 199 16.80 -9.01 -12.25
N PRO A 200 18.09 -9.29 -12.38
CA PRO A 200 19.08 -8.78 -11.46
C PRO A 200 19.11 -7.24 -11.56
N VAL A 201 18.21 -6.60 -10.81
CA VAL A 201 18.21 -5.15 -10.65
C VAL A 201 19.37 -4.81 -9.74
N SER A 202 20.33 -4.10 -10.32
CA SER A 202 21.54 -3.57 -9.68
C SER A 202 22.66 -4.58 -9.37
N ALA A 203 23.37 -4.95 -10.42
CA ALA A 203 24.80 -5.14 -10.28
C ALA A 203 25.46 -3.83 -9.77
N PRO A 204 26.58 -3.87 -9.05
CA PRO A 204 27.33 -2.67 -8.64
C PRO A 204 27.62 -1.68 -9.77
N ASP A 205 27.65 -2.16 -11.02
CA ASP A 205 27.83 -1.37 -12.23
C ASP A 205 26.68 -0.40 -12.53
N ASP A 206 25.44 -0.73 -12.15
CA ASP A 206 24.30 0.18 -12.39
C ASP A 206 24.36 1.44 -11.53
N ARG A 207 24.98 1.38 -10.34
CA ARG A 207 25.23 2.55 -9.52
C ARG A 207 26.23 3.49 -10.15
N ALA A 208 27.28 2.95 -10.79
CA ALA A 208 28.26 3.73 -11.51
C ALA A 208 27.65 4.37 -12.75
N ALA A 209 26.86 3.62 -13.53
CA ALA A 209 26.15 4.11 -14.69
C ALA A 209 25.10 5.18 -14.33
N LEU A 210 24.38 5.02 -13.23
CA LEU A 210 23.42 6.01 -12.73
C LEU A 210 24.12 7.27 -12.20
N ALA A 211 25.28 7.15 -11.56
CA ALA A 211 26.09 8.27 -11.10
C ALA A 211 26.69 9.03 -12.30
N GLU A 212 27.14 8.34 -13.32
CA GLU A 212 27.64 8.93 -14.57
C GLU A 212 26.52 9.64 -15.34
N ALA A 213 25.33 9.02 -15.45
CA ALA A 213 24.17 9.64 -16.06
C ALA A 213 23.68 10.89 -15.30
N ALA A 214 23.76 10.89 -13.97
CA ALA A 214 23.43 12.05 -13.13
C ALA A 214 24.48 13.16 -13.20
N ALA A 215 25.74 12.84 -13.52
CA ALA A 215 26.81 13.79 -13.71
C ALA A 215 26.90 14.37 -15.14
N ALA A 216 26.14 13.79 -16.10
CA ALA A 216 26.09 14.30 -17.47
C ALA A 216 25.46 15.70 -17.50
N PRO A 217 26.02 16.67 -18.24
CA PRO A 217 25.45 18.01 -18.34
C PRO A 217 24.04 17.94 -18.93
N GLU A 218 23.10 18.66 -18.31
CA GLU A 218 21.72 18.77 -18.81
C GLU A 218 21.73 19.15 -20.28
N ARG A 219 21.00 18.42 -21.12
CA ARG A 219 20.78 18.83 -22.50
C ARG A 219 20.17 20.22 -22.49
N PRO A 220 20.71 21.18 -23.30
CA PRO A 220 20.07 22.47 -23.39
C PRO A 220 18.59 22.29 -23.75
N ALA A 221 17.72 22.98 -23.02
CA ALA A 221 16.31 22.98 -23.28
C ALA A 221 16.07 23.29 -24.77
N PRO A 222 15.08 22.64 -25.42
CA PRO A 222 14.74 22.96 -26.80
C PRO A 222 14.42 24.47 -26.88
N VAL A 223 15.12 25.17 -27.76
CA VAL A 223 14.93 26.60 -28.01
C VAL A 223 13.44 26.81 -28.30
N GLY A 224 12.74 27.44 -27.35
CA GLY A 224 11.31 27.63 -27.42
C GLY A 224 10.93 28.47 -28.65
N VAL A 225 10.04 27.94 -29.45
CA VAL A 225 9.25 28.74 -30.36
C VAL A 225 8.40 29.66 -29.49
N SER A 226 8.67 30.96 -29.55
CA SER A 226 7.89 31.98 -28.86
C SER A 226 6.43 31.87 -29.29
N PRO A 227 5.46 31.82 -28.35
CA PRO A 227 4.07 31.93 -28.74
C PRO A 227 3.80 33.34 -29.28
N GLU A 228 3.29 33.42 -30.52
CA GLU A 228 2.76 34.63 -31.11
C GLU A 228 1.76 35.31 -30.14
N ARG A 229 2.00 36.60 -29.90
CA ARG A 229 1.10 37.43 -29.09
C ARG A 229 -0.22 37.58 -29.82
N SER A 230 -1.29 37.04 -29.26
CA SER A 230 -2.66 37.47 -29.64
C SER A 230 -2.85 38.96 -29.26
N PRO A 231 -3.54 39.73 -30.12
CA PRO A 231 -3.78 41.14 -29.82
C PRO A 231 -4.73 41.32 -28.64
N ALA A 232 -4.36 42.23 -27.77
CA ALA A 232 -5.12 42.61 -26.59
C ALA A 232 -6.44 43.30 -26.96
N GLU A 233 -7.55 42.84 -26.45
CA GLU A 233 -8.83 43.54 -26.44
C GLU A 233 -8.78 44.73 -25.48
N PRO A 234 -9.48 45.84 -25.80
CA PRO A 234 -9.43 47.07 -24.99
C PRO A 234 -10.26 46.95 -23.70
N ILE A 235 -9.63 47.39 -22.64
CA ILE A 235 -10.26 47.57 -21.29
C ILE A 235 -11.31 48.66 -21.40
N ASN A 236 -12.55 48.32 -21.13
CA ASN A 236 -13.65 49.29 -20.98
C ASN A 236 -13.70 49.79 -19.53
N ALA A 237 -13.24 51.03 -19.35
CA ALA A 237 -13.38 51.76 -18.07
C ALA A 237 -14.71 52.51 -18.08
N ASN A 238 -15.66 52.05 -17.32
CA ASN A 238 -16.69 52.94 -16.73
C ASN A 238 -17.59 52.20 -15.74
N ALA A 239 -17.62 52.66 -14.50
CA ALA A 239 -18.78 52.90 -13.65
C ALA A 239 -18.35 53.01 -12.17
N SER A 240 -18.12 54.23 -11.76
CA SER A 240 -18.88 55.01 -10.74
C SER A 240 -19.24 54.29 -9.44
N ALA A 241 -18.62 54.79 -8.38
CA ALA A 241 -19.06 54.65 -6.98
C ALA A 241 -20.38 55.41 -6.72
N PRO A 242 -21.10 55.07 -5.68
CA PRO A 242 -21.61 56.08 -4.80
C PRO A 242 -21.25 55.90 -3.30
N ARG A 243 -21.21 57.04 -2.69
CA ARG A 243 -20.91 57.41 -1.32
C ARG A 243 -21.96 56.91 -0.31
N GLY A 244 -21.48 56.63 0.86
CA GLY A 244 -21.86 57.13 2.14
C GLY A 244 -23.30 56.98 2.62
N GLU A 245 -23.41 56.49 3.83
CA GLU A 245 -24.02 57.27 4.93
C GLU A 245 -23.91 56.50 6.25
N ASP A 246 -23.45 57.23 7.26
CA ASP A 246 -23.50 56.92 8.66
C ASP A 246 -24.92 56.61 9.12
N HIS A 247 -25.07 55.72 10.13
CA HIS A 247 -25.91 56.03 11.30
C HIS A 247 -25.54 55.16 12.49
N SER A 248 -25.10 55.84 13.49
CA SER A 248 -25.06 55.53 14.91
C SER A 248 -26.41 55.08 15.49
N GLY A 249 -26.36 54.24 16.52
CA GLY A 249 -27.40 54.32 17.54
C GLY A 249 -27.88 53.00 18.12
N SER A 250 -27.57 52.87 19.39
CA SER A 250 -28.15 52.10 20.49
C SER A 250 -27.62 50.72 20.73
#